data_b24054ef13ef3226d3ae9597ae66ef74
#
_entry.id   b24054ef13ef3226d3ae9597ae66ef74
#
_cell.length_a   1.000
_cell.length_b   1.000
_cell.length_c   1.000
_cell.angle_alpha   90.00
_cell.angle_beta   90.00
_cell.angle_gamma   90.00
#
_symmetry.space_group_name_H-M   'P 1'
#
loop_
_entity.id
_entity.type
_entity.pdbx_description
1 polymer ?
#
loop_
_entity_poly.entity_id
_entity_poly.type
_entity_poly.pdbx_seq_one_letter_code
_entity_poly.pdbx_strand_id
1 'polypeptide(L)'
;MDKIKELFTCLLVLSSFVISENVMSLTKEFNLNNEIYKVLTLDEWEQVQASGAIITELDKADGFIHLSTATQLNATLSLYFGKEESVVLLQVEHAQIHDKLKFEAPVSPGKRTSTFPHYYGDLNIKAVSQVWQLKRGAFEIPIEVMLQAEQRPNS
;
A
#
# COMPACT_ATOMS: atom_id res chain seq x y z
N MET A 1 31.37 48.12 -6.14
CA MET A 1 30.27 47.61 -6.95
C MET A 1 30.25 46.06 -7.07
N ASP A 2 31.39 45.39 -6.88
CA ASP A 2 31.50 43.93 -7.08
C ASP A 2 31.03 43.07 -5.90
N LYS A 3 31.16 43.54 -4.68
CA LYS A 3 30.71 42.78 -3.49
C LYS A 3 29.18 42.55 -3.39
N ILE A 4 28.41 43.44 -3.97
CA ILE A 4 26.94 43.35 -3.98
C ILE A 4 26.48 42.31 -4.99
N LYS A 5 27.17 42.14 -6.12
CA LYS A 5 26.85 41.13 -7.14
C LYS A 5 27.14 39.72 -6.64
N GLU A 6 28.21 39.50 -5.90
CA GLU A 6 28.52 38.18 -5.32
C GLU A 6 27.49 37.76 -4.25
N LEU A 7 27.01 38.73 -3.44
CA LEU A 7 26.01 38.42 -2.43
C LEU A 7 24.65 38.01 -3.06
N PHE A 8 24.25 38.66 -4.17
CA PHE A 8 23.04 38.31 -4.91
C PHE A 8 23.15 36.96 -5.62
N THR A 9 24.32 36.61 -6.15
CA THR A 9 24.55 35.33 -6.81
C THR A 9 24.49 34.16 -5.80
N CYS A 10 25.08 34.38 -4.61
CA CYS A 10 25.03 33.37 -3.53
C CYS A 10 23.64 33.17 -2.98
N LEU A 11 22.84 34.24 -2.86
CA LEU A 11 21.44 34.15 -2.37
C LEU A 11 20.52 33.43 -3.36
N LEU A 12 20.71 33.61 -4.67
CA LEU A 12 19.95 32.92 -5.73
C LEU A 12 20.29 31.43 -5.82
N VAL A 13 21.55 31.06 -5.61
CA VAL A 13 21.95 29.64 -5.61
C VAL A 13 21.42 28.91 -4.38
N LEU A 14 21.43 29.55 -3.21
CA LEU A 14 20.85 28.96 -1.99
C LEU A 14 19.33 28.79 -2.07
N SER A 15 18.61 29.74 -2.69
CA SER A 15 17.17 29.64 -2.84
C SER A 15 16.75 28.53 -3.81
N SER A 16 17.51 28.32 -4.89
CA SER A 16 17.25 27.25 -5.85
C SER A 16 17.56 25.85 -5.27
N PHE A 17 18.55 25.73 -4.39
CA PHE A 17 18.90 24.47 -3.74
C PHE A 17 17.82 24.05 -2.72
N VAL A 18 17.33 24.99 -1.91
CA VAL A 18 16.25 24.73 -0.93
C VAL A 18 14.92 24.36 -1.61
N ILE A 19 14.61 24.99 -2.75
CA ILE A 19 13.41 24.65 -3.52
C ILE A 19 13.53 23.25 -4.15
N SER A 20 14.72 22.87 -4.60
CA SER A 20 14.97 21.53 -5.17
C SER A 20 14.81 20.41 -4.13
N GLU A 21 15.30 20.60 -2.91
CA GLU A 21 15.13 19.61 -1.84
C GLU A 21 13.68 19.47 -1.37
N ASN A 22 12.94 20.59 -1.26
CA ASN A 22 11.52 20.54 -0.90
C ASN A 22 10.65 19.89 -1.98
N VAL A 23 10.93 20.13 -3.26
CA VAL A 23 10.18 19.49 -4.36
C VAL A 23 10.50 17.99 -4.40
N MET A 24 11.73 17.58 -4.15
CA MET A 24 12.14 16.18 -4.13
C MET A 24 11.57 15.45 -2.88
N SER A 25 11.40 16.13 -1.75
CA SER A 25 10.71 15.61 -0.57
C SER A 25 9.21 15.44 -0.82
N LEU A 26 8.56 16.43 -1.46
CA LEU A 26 7.14 16.37 -1.82
C LEU A 26 6.83 15.27 -2.85
N THR A 27 7.72 15.01 -3.81
CA THR A 27 7.52 13.91 -4.78
C THR A 27 7.72 12.53 -4.16
N LYS A 28 8.43 12.42 -3.04
CA LYS A 28 8.59 11.17 -2.30
C LYS A 28 7.33 10.78 -1.51
N GLU A 29 6.48 11.76 -1.15
CA GLU A 29 5.24 11.52 -0.39
C GLU A 29 4.07 11.02 -1.24
N PHE A 30 4.10 11.16 -2.57
CA PHE A 30 2.97 10.81 -3.45
C PHE A 30 3.17 9.55 -4.29
N ASN A 31 4.04 8.63 -3.91
CA ASN A 31 4.14 7.36 -4.62
C ASN A 31 3.15 6.34 -4.04
N LEU A 32 1.88 6.45 -4.41
CA LEU A 32 0.79 5.53 -4.03
C LEU A 32 1.11 4.05 -4.37
N ASN A 33 2.07 3.79 -5.24
CA ASN A 33 2.54 2.45 -5.57
C ASN A 33 3.38 1.79 -4.46
N ASN A 34 3.89 2.57 -3.50
CA ASN A 34 4.64 2.05 -2.36
C ASN A 34 3.75 1.78 -1.14
N GLU A 35 2.47 2.13 -1.21
CA GLU A 35 1.54 1.87 -0.12
C GLU A 35 0.99 0.45 -0.25
N ILE A 36 1.35 -0.38 0.72
CA ILE A 36 1.01 -1.79 0.77
C ILE A 36 0.08 -2.05 1.95
N TYR A 37 -0.94 -2.85 1.68
CA TYR A 37 -2.00 -3.12 2.65
C TYR A 37 -2.28 -4.61 2.80
N LYS A 38 -2.64 -5.01 4.02
CA LYS A 38 -3.27 -6.29 4.35
C LYS A 38 -4.70 -6.04 4.79
N VAL A 39 -5.63 -6.83 4.28
CA VAL A 39 -7.02 -6.86 4.75
C VAL A 39 -7.22 -8.13 5.57
N LEU A 40 -7.86 -8.01 6.71
CA LEU A 40 -8.18 -9.11 7.62
C LEU A 40 -9.64 -9.07 8.01
N THR A 41 -10.24 -10.23 8.28
CA THR A 41 -11.49 -10.31 9.04
C THR A 41 -11.25 -9.89 10.49
N LEU A 42 -12.32 -9.67 11.25
CA LEU A 42 -12.16 -9.34 12.70
C LEU A 42 -11.53 -10.51 13.46
N ASP A 43 -11.91 -11.74 13.16
CA ASP A 43 -11.36 -12.95 13.82
C ASP A 43 -9.87 -13.12 13.51
N GLU A 44 -9.44 -12.89 12.25
CA GLU A 44 -8.03 -12.92 11.87
C GLU A 44 -7.24 -11.82 12.58
N TRP A 45 -7.84 -10.63 12.75
CA TRP A 45 -7.20 -9.54 13.49
C TRP A 45 -7.00 -9.87 14.97
N GLU A 46 -7.96 -10.50 15.62
CA GLU A 46 -7.82 -10.99 17.01
C GLU A 46 -6.65 -11.98 17.14
N GLN A 47 -6.50 -12.89 16.19
CA GLN A 47 -5.38 -13.83 16.14
C GLN A 47 -4.03 -13.12 15.96
N VAL A 48 -3.98 -12.11 15.07
CA VAL A 48 -2.78 -11.28 14.87
C VAL A 48 -2.40 -10.52 16.15
N GLN A 49 -3.38 -9.94 16.84
CA GLN A 49 -3.13 -9.23 18.10
C GLN A 49 -2.58 -10.17 19.19
N ALA A 50 -3.07 -11.40 19.24
CA ALA A 50 -2.62 -12.40 20.22
C ALA A 50 -1.22 -12.95 19.92
N SER A 51 -0.89 -13.18 18.65
CA SER A 51 0.37 -13.81 18.21
C SER A 51 1.47 -12.83 17.84
N GLY A 52 1.10 -11.63 17.40
CA GLY A 52 2.01 -10.66 16.79
C GLY A 52 2.38 -10.96 15.34
N ALA A 53 1.95 -12.10 14.78
CA ALA A 53 2.23 -12.53 13.43
C ALA A 53 1.04 -12.25 12.50
N ILE A 54 1.30 -11.59 11.38
CA ILE A 54 0.28 -11.30 10.36
C ILE A 54 0.34 -12.41 9.30
N ILE A 55 -0.47 -13.43 9.50
CA ILE A 55 -0.58 -14.57 8.60
C ILE A 55 -1.96 -15.20 8.74
N THR A 56 -2.64 -15.42 7.62
CA THR A 56 -3.95 -16.09 7.57
C THR A 56 -3.79 -17.55 7.16
N GLU A 57 -4.86 -18.35 7.27
CA GLU A 57 -4.84 -19.74 6.80
C GLU A 57 -4.61 -19.82 5.28
N LEU A 58 -5.14 -18.86 4.52
CA LEU A 58 -4.88 -18.75 3.08
C LEU A 58 -3.39 -18.49 2.80
N ASP A 59 -2.77 -17.56 3.54
CA ASP A 59 -1.36 -17.23 3.39
C ASP A 59 -0.47 -18.46 3.68
N LYS A 60 -0.83 -19.26 4.69
CA LYS A 60 -0.11 -20.51 5.02
C LYS A 60 -0.25 -21.55 3.90
N ALA A 61 -1.45 -21.67 3.33
CA ALA A 61 -1.71 -22.63 2.26
C ALA A 61 -0.94 -22.28 0.98
N ASP A 62 -0.84 -20.99 0.64
CA ASP A 62 -0.21 -20.52 -0.57
C ASP A 62 1.30 -20.26 -0.40
N GLY A 63 1.79 -20.19 0.85
CA GLY A 63 3.22 -20.04 1.17
C GLY A 63 3.76 -18.61 1.06
N PHE A 64 2.89 -17.61 1.00
CA PHE A 64 3.22 -16.19 1.01
C PHE A 64 2.07 -15.37 1.57
N ILE A 65 2.34 -14.14 2.00
CA ILE A 65 1.33 -13.23 2.53
C ILE A 65 0.75 -12.40 1.38
N HIS A 66 -0.57 -12.50 1.20
CA HIS A 66 -1.32 -11.73 0.22
C HIS A 66 -1.48 -10.29 0.67
N LEU A 67 -1.07 -9.37 -0.17
CA LEU A 67 -1.15 -7.94 0.05
C LEU A 67 -1.86 -7.25 -1.11
N SER A 68 -2.17 -5.97 -0.95
CA SER A 68 -2.78 -5.13 -1.99
C SER A 68 -2.12 -3.77 -2.02
N THR A 69 -2.04 -3.15 -3.19
CA THR A 69 -1.78 -1.71 -3.30
C THR A 69 -3.07 -0.92 -3.03
N ALA A 70 -2.96 0.39 -2.82
CA ALA A 70 -4.11 1.26 -2.60
C ALA A 70 -5.16 1.16 -3.74
N THR A 71 -4.72 1.09 -4.99
CA THR A 71 -5.60 0.97 -6.16
C THR A 71 -6.32 -0.36 -6.26
N GLN A 72 -5.78 -1.41 -5.62
CA GLN A 72 -6.33 -2.76 -5.63
C GLN A 72 -7.37 -3.02 -4.52
N LEU A 73 -7.40 -2.17 -3.48
CA LEU A 73 -8.20 -2.40 -2.27
C LEU A 73 -9.70 -2.55 -2.58
N ASN A 74 -10.28 -1.69 -3.41
CA ASN A 74 -11.71 -1.75 -3.72
C ASN A 74 -12.11 -3.10 -4.32
N ALA A 75 -11.34 -3.59 -5.29
CA ALA A 75 -11.59 -4.90 -5.90
C ALA A 75 -11.33 -6.05 -4.91
N THR A 76 -10.28 -5.96 -4.10
CA THR A 76 -9.98 -6.95 -3.06
C THR A 76 -11.11 -7.06 -2.04
N LEU A 77 -11.59 -5.94 -1.51
CA LEU A 77 -12.69 -5.89 -0.55
C LEU A 77 -13.98 -6.49 -1.14
N SER A 78 -14.32 -6.10 -2.37
CA SER A 78 -15.54 -6.57 -3.03
C SER A 78 -15.50 -8.07 -3.35
N LEU A 79 -14.38 -8.59 -3.83
CA LEU A 79 -14.25 -9.97 -4.28
C LEU A 79 -14.10 -10.97 -3.13
N TYR A 80 -13.31 -10.63 -2.12
CA TYR A 80 -12.90 -11.57 -1.08
C TYR A 80 -13.57 -11.32 0.26
N PHE A 81 -13.97 -10.09 0.54
CA PHE A 81 -14.58 -9.68 1.80
C PHE A 81 -16.03 -9.21 1.63
N GLY A 82 -16.63 -9.51 0.47
CA GLY A 82 -17.99 -9.08 0.12
C GLY A 82 -19.10 -9.55 1.08
N LYS A 83 -18.85 -10.51 1.96
CA LYS A 83 -19.81 -11.01 2.96
C LYS A 83 -19.58 -10.45 4.37
N GLU A 84 -18.44 -9.79 4.58
CA GLU A 84 -18.07 -9.24 5.89
C GLU A 84 -18.78 -7.91 6.15
N GLU A 85 -19.34 -7.73 7.34
CA GLU A 85 -19.90 -6.45 7.82
C GLU A 85 -18.80 -5.44 8.18
N SER A 86 -17.65 -5.95 8.63
CA SER A 86 -16.49 -5.17 9.00
C SER A 86 -15.20 -5.94 8.72
N VAL A 87 -14.18 -5.21 8.34
CA VAL A 87 -12.82 -5.73 8.14
C VAL A 87 -11.80 -4.80 8.78
N VAL A 88 -10.60 -5.31 9.01
CA VAL A 88 -9.45 -4.51 9.45
C VAL A 88 -8.49 -4.33 8.28
N LEU A 89 -8.14 -3.07 8.02
CA LEU A 89 -7.16 -2.67 7.03
C LEU A 89 -5.87 -2.28 7.75
N LEU A 90 -4.77 -2.93 7.40
CA LEU A 90 -3.44 -2.64 7.90
C LEU A 90 -2.61 -2.02 6.79
N GLN A 91 -1.98 -0.87 7.05
CA GLN A 91 -0.93 -0.35 6.19
C GLN A 91 0.42 -0.90 6.66
N VAL A 92 1.15 -1.51 5.74
CA VAL A 92 2.43 -2.15 6.01
C VAL A 92 3.56 -1.27 5.51
N GLU A 93 4.56 -1.04 6.36
CA GLU A 93 5.76 -0.26 6.01
C GLU A 93 6.57 -0.96 4.92
N HIS A 94 6.55 -0.42 3.72
CA HIS A 94 7.26 -0.95 2.57
C HIS A 94 8.75 -1.18 2.85
N ALA A 95 9.39 -0.28 3.61
CA ALA A 95 10.80 -0.38 3.97
C ALA A 95 11.15 -1.63 4.77
N GLN A 96 10.18 -2.25 5.46
CA GLN A 96 10.39 -3.44 6.28
C GLN A 96 10.14 -4.75 5.51
N ILE A 97 9.56 -4.68 4.31
CA ILE A 97 9.15 -5.87 3.55
C ILE A 97 9.74 -5.94 2.13
N HIS A 98 10.39 -4.87 1.65
CA HIS A 98 10.79 -4.69 0.25
C HIS A 98 11.72 -5.80 -0.29
N ASP A 99 12.55 -6.38 0.56
CA ASP A 99 13.55 -7.40 0.19
C ASP A 99 12.92 -8.75 -0.21
N LYS A 100 11.73 -9.05 0.32
CA LYS A 100 10.98 -10.29 0.05
C LYS A 100 9.60 -10.04 -0.58
N LEU A 101 9.33 -8.78 -0.97
CA LEU A 101 8.10 -8.40 -1.66
C LEU A 101 8.24 -8.66 -3.16
N LYS A 102 7.27 -9.35 -3.74
CA LYS A 102 7.21 -9.59 -5.18
C LYS A 102 5.84 -9.22 -5.73
N PHE A 103 5.82 -8.68 -6.93
CA PHE A 103 4.58 -8.42 -7.66
C PHE A 103 4.37 -9.53 -8.69
N GLU A 104 3.37 -10.37 -8.46
CA GLU A 104 3.12 -11.59 -9.23
C GLU A 104 1.65 -11.68 -9.67
N ALA A 105 1.40 -12.45 -10.71
CA ALA A 105 0.03 -12.75 -11.14
C ALA A 105 -0.74 -13.47 -10.01
N PRO A 106 -2.06 -13.32 -9.91
CA PRO A 106 -2.86 -14.02 -8.91
C PRO A 106 -2.79 -15.54 -9.11
N VAL A 107 -2.76 -16.30 -8.01
CA VAL A 107 -2.74 -17.77 -8.01
C VAL A 107 -3.97 -18.32 -8.76
N SER A 108 -5.11 -17.67 -8.60
CA SER A 108 -6.33 -17.98 -9.36
C SER A 108 -6.72 -16.76 -10.17
N PRO A 109 -6.37 -16.69 -11.45
CA PRO A 109 -6.47 -15.46 -12.23
C PRO A 109 -7.89 -14.91 -12.36
N GLY A 110 -8.93 -15.73 -12.39
CA GLY A 110 -10.29 -15.26 -12.45
C GLY A 110 -10.47 -14.11 -13.48
N LYS A 111 -11.05 -12.97 -13.02
CA LYS A 111 -11.20 -11.74 -13.82
C LYS A 111 -10.04 -10.74 -13.59
N ARG A 112 -9.12 -11.00 -12.64
CA ARG A 112 -8.02 -10.10 -12.30
C ARG A 112 -6.79 -10.44 -13.15
N THR A 113 -6.22 -9.43 -13.79
CA THR A 113 -5.05 -9.58 -14.70
C THR A 113 -3.82 -8.80 -14.24
N SER A 114 -3.97 -7.95 -13.20
CA SER A 114 -2.86 -7.20 -12.61
C SER A 114 -1.95 -8.11 -11.79
N THR A 115 -0.74 -7.64 -11.51
CA THR A 115 0.14 -8.26 -10.51
C THR A 115 -0.20 -7.77 -9.11
N PHE A 116 -0.02 -8.62 -8.11
CA PHE A 116 -0.33 -8.37 -6.70
C PHE A 116 0.93 -8.48 -5.86
N PRO A 117 1.07 -7.65 -4.82
CA PRO A 117 2.19 -7.78 -3.90
C PRO A 117 2.02 -9.04 -3.04
N HIS A 118 2.98 -9.95 -3.14
CA HIS A 118 3.12 -11.14 -2.31
C HIS A 118 4.40 -11.03 -1.49
N TYR A 119 4.30 -11.28 -0.18
CA TYR A 119 5.44 -11.19 0.71
C TYR A 119 5.87 -12.57 1.20
N TYR A 120 7.14 -12.93 0.92
CA TYR A 120 7.74 -14.23 1.22
C TYR A 120 8.57 -14.17 2.49
N GLY A 121 7.97 -13.80 3.61
CA GLY A 121 8.65 -13.69 4.90
C GLY A 121 7.68 -13.69 6.08
N ASP A 122 8.23 -13.60 7.27
CA ASP A 122 7.46 -13.48 8.49
C ASP A 122 7.04 -12.01 8.69
N LEU A 123 5.76 -11.71 8.49
CA LEU A 123 5.22 -10.38 8.68
C LEU A 123 4.78 -10.20 10.14
N ASN A 124 5.42 -9.27 10.82
CA ASN A 124 5.11 -8.96 12.22
C ASN A 124 4.25 -7.70 12.31
N ILE A 125 3.39 -7.62 13.33
CA ILE A 125 2.54 -6.46 13.62
C ILE A 125 3.36 -5.16 13.78
N LYS A 126 4.64 -5.25 14.15
CA LYS A 126 5.55 -4.09 14.23
C LYS A 126 5.83 -3.43 12.88
N ALA A 127 5.58 -4.14 11.77
CA ALA A 127 5.70 -3.58 10.42
C ALA A 127 4.46 -2.78 9.99
N VAL A 128 3.45 -2.67 10.85
CA VAL A 128 2.21 -1.93 10.56
C VAL A 128 2.35 -0.49 11.04
N SER A 129 2.14 0.45 10.13
CA SER A 129 2.14 1.89 10.42
C SER A 129 0.76 2.43 10.80
N GLN A 130 -0.31 1.87 10.21
CA GLN A 130 -1.68 2.31 10.44
C GLN A 130 -2.64 1.13 10.47
N VAL A 131 -3.70 1.25 11.28
CA VAL A 131 -4.78 0.26 11.41
C VAL A 131 -6.12 0.98 11.32
N TRP A 132 -7.00 0.51 10.45
CA TRP A 132 -8.38 1.01 10.35
C TRP A 132 -9.36 -0.15 10.42
N GLN A 133 -10.42 0.04 11.16
CA GLN A 133 -11.60 -0.82 11.05
C GLN A 133 -12.57 -0.20 10.04
N LEU A 134 -12.84 -0.91 8.96
CA LEU A 134 -13.75 -0.50 7.91
C LEU A 134 -15.10 -1.20 8.08
N LYS A 135 -16.17 -0.44 7.96
CA LYS A 135 -17.54 -0.99 7.88
C LYS A 135 -18.02 -0.94 6.45
N ARG A 136 -18.83 -1.91 6.06
CA ARG A 136 -19.47 -1.94 4.75
C ARG A 136 -20.29 -0.67 4.54
N GLY A 137 -20.09 0.01 3.40
CA GLY A 137 -20.84 1.20 3.02
C GLY A 137 -22.19 0.87 2.39
N ALA A 138 -23.08 1.86 2.32
CA ALA A 138 -24.39 1.73 1.67
C ALA A 138 -24.32 1.73 0.13
N PHE A 139 -23.20 2.19 -0.45
CA PHE A 139 -22.99 2.26 -1.90
C PHE A 139 -21.88 1.28 -2.30
N GLU A 140 -22.17 0.44 -3.28
CA GLU A 140 -21.21 -0.49 -3.86
C GLU A 140 -20.78 0.01 -5.23
N ILE A 141 -19.47 0.05 -5.47
CA ILE A 141 -18.92 0.33 -6.79
C ILE A 141 -19.00 -0.97 -7.61
N PRO A 142 -19.54 -0.95 -8.83
CA PRO A 142 -19.54 -2.13 -9.70
C PRO A 142 -18.14 -2.70 -9.88
N ILE A 143 -18.00 -4.03 -9.76
CA ILE A 143 -16.70 -4.71 -9.80
C ILE A 143 -15.93 -4.43 -11.09
N GLU A 144 -16.62 -4.26 -12.20
CA GLU A 144 -16.02 -3.93 -13.49
C GLU A 144 -15.29 -2.59 -13.46
N VAL A 145 -15.84 -1.59 -12.75
CA VAL A 145 -15.23 -0.27 -12.58
C VAL A 145 -13.99 -0.36 -11.71
N MET A 146 -14.04 -1.15 -10.63
CA MET A 146 -12.90 -1.36 -9.74
C MET A 146 -11.74 -2.08 -10.46
N LEU A 147 -12.05 -3.11 -11.26
CA LEU A 147 -11.06 -3.83 -12.03
C LEU A 147 -10.42 -2.96 -13.14
N GLN A 148 -11.19 -2.07 -13.76
CA GLN A 148 -10.65 -1.11 -14.73
C GLN A 148 -9.70 -0.10 -14.05
N ALA A 149 -10.06 0.40 -12.86
CA ALA A 149 -9.19 1.32 -12.12
C ALA A 149 -7.85 0.68 -11.73
N GLU A 150 -7.88 -0.61 -11.36
CA GLU A 150 -6.70 -1.39 -11.00
C GLU A 150 -5.71 -1.58 -12.17
N GLN A 151 -6.22 -1.65 -13.40
CA GLN A 151 -5.42 -1.86 -14.61
C GLN A 151 -4.79 -0.58 -15.17
N ARG A 152 -5.23 0.59 -14.71
CA ARG A 152 -4.66 1.86 -15.18
C ARG A 152 -3.28 2.05 -14.58
N PRO A 153 -2.22 2.24 -15.42
CA PRO A 153 -0.93 2.65 -14.90
C PRO A 153 -1.09 4.00 -14.22
N ASN A 154 -0.51 4.15 -13.05
CA ASN A 154 -0.45 5.45 -12.39
C ASN A 154 0.42 6.37 -13.26
N SER A 155 -0.23 7.34 -13.90
CA SER A 155 0.41 8.38 -14.72
C SER A 155 1.11 9.43 -13.85
#